data_2107ddfefcb94a8c5f866d614187cb8f
#
_entry.id   2107ddfefcb94a8c5f866d614187cb8f
#
_cell.length_a   1.000
_cell.length_b   1.000
_cell.length_c   1.000
_cell.angle_alpha   90.00
_cell.angle_beta   90.00
_cell.angle_gamma   90.00
#
_symmetry.space_group_name_H-M   'P 1'
#
loop_
_entity.id
_entity.type
_entity.pdbx_description
1 polymer ?
#
loop_
_entity_poly.entity_id
_entity_poly.type
_entity_poly.pdbx_seq_one_letter_code
_entity_poly.pdbx_strand_id
1 'polypeptide(L)'
;MIKQLIQTKTKVLSSNTVIDCGSGDVAIGMADVKGTPNVLITFSDIPQQEIGSNVENKDVIGTPVVISFDSVESIKVLNKFVQVAMNKLKKKEEAAKREALPHFVVKTESIMIPSSFKCTNPNAEKIMSCQQYFNENGKLDEAIDVTSTLTLTDGYVRYLVAKYNKLEKVEVVAANGIDIKIGNQVIKFTSDDIRLSYGLGKDDETGEKKFYLSIINGGKRYEIPAEDNVEAATMVKKITNVFDAKIGIAAISTMNFGLKERLEEAGITVAYA
;
A
#
# COMPACT_ATOMS: atom_id res chain seq x y z
N MET A 1 25.33 -18.71 -0.02
CA MET A 1 26.32 -18.85 -1.12
C MET A 1 27.23 -17.64 -1.15
N ILE A 2 28.55 -17.83 -1.07
CA ILE A 2 29.54 -16.75 -1.16
C ILE A 2 29.83 -16.46 -2.63
N LYS A 3 29.54 -15.22 -3.08
CA LYS A 3 29.70 -14.80 -4.48
C LYS A 3 30.70 -13.66 -4.59
N GLN A 4 31.52 -13.70 -5.64
CA GLN A 4 32.30 -12.52 -6.03
C GLN A 4 31.49 -11.69 -7.03
N LEU A 5 31.23 -10.44 -6.69
CA LEU A 5 30.60 -9.46 -7.57
C LEU A 5 31.65 -8.56 -8.21
N ILE A 6 31.70 -8.57 -9.54
CA ILE A 6 32.51 -7.61 -10.31
C ILE A 6 31.60 -6.43 -10.65
N GLN A 7 31.86 -5.28 -10.00
CA GLN A 7 31.16 -4.04 -10.33
C GLN A 7 32.03 -3.17 -11.22
N THR A 8 31.49 -2.80 -12.36
CA THR A 8 32.10 -1.80 -13.27
C THR A 8 31.52 -0.43 -12.97
N LYS A 9 32.19 0.39 -12.20
CA LYS A 9 31.92 1.83 -12.09
C LYS A 9 33.05 2.60 -12.76
N THR A 10 32.70 3.32 -13.81
CA THR A 10 33.52 4.34 -14.45
C THR A 10 35.05 4.07 -14.41
N LYS A 11 35.52 3.18 -15.28
CA LYS A 11 36.96 2.87 -15.54
C LYS A 11 37.76 2.15 -14.45
N VAL A 12 37.14 1.78 -13.30
CA VAL A 12 37.81 0.96 -12.27
C VAL A 12 37.01 -0.33 -12.09
N LEU A 13 37.64 -1.45 -12.39
CA LEU A 13 37.11 -2.77 -12.05
C LEU A 13 37.40 -3.02 -10.56
N SER A 14 36.37 -3.05 -9.72
CA SER A 14 36.47 -3.52 -8.33
C SER A 14 35.79 -4.87 -8.20
N SER A 15 36.45 -5.85 -7.61
CA SER A 15 35.86 -7.11 -7.23
C SER A 15 35.47 -7.04 -5.75
N ASN A 16 34.20 -7.29 -5.43
CA ASN A 16 33.71 -7.38 -4.07
C ASN A 16 33.26 -8.82 -3.79
N THR A 17 33.64 -9.34 -2.64
CA THR A 17 33.07 -10.60 -2.13
C THR A 17 31.73 -10.27 -1.48
N VAL A 18 30.65 -10.85 -1.96
CA VAL A 18 29.31 -10.73 -1.38
C VAL A 18 28.95 -12.05 -0.72
N ILE A 19 28.58 -11.97 0.54
CA ILE A 19 28.06 -13.09 1.32
C ILE A 19 26.57 -12.89 1.45
N ASP A 20 25.79 -13.72 0.76
CA ASP A 20 24.32 -13.70 0.82
C ASP A 20 23.84 -14.64 1.94
N CYS A 21 23.50 -14.05 3.06
CA CYS A 21 23.04 -14.78 4.25
C CYS A 21 21.53 -15.04 4.28
N GLY A 22 20.80 -14.65 3.24
CA GLY A 22 19.33 -14.71 3.19
C GLY A 22 18.75 -16.03 2.66
N SER A 23 19.57 -16.89 2.07
CA SER A 23 19.15 -18.13 1.40
C SER A 23 19.20 -19.38 2.29
N GLY A 24 19.75 -19.28 3.51
CA GLY A 24 19.90 -20.42 4.41
C GLY A 24 21.03 -21.40 4.02
N ASP A 25 21.91 -20.98 3.09
CA ASP A 25 23.06 -21.74 2.61
C ASP A 25 24.41 -21.16 3.10
N VAL A 26 24.39 -20.23 4.05
CA VAL A 26 25.57 -19.66 4.71
C VAL A 26 25.45 -19.79 6.22
N ALA A 27 26.43 -20.44 6.82
CA ALA A 27 26.61 -20.48 8.27
C ALA A 27 27.48 -19.31 8.76
N ILE A 28 27.05 -18.72 9.87
CA ILE A 28 27.83 -17.70 10.59
C ILE A 28 28.34 -18.32 11.87
N GLY A 29 29.66 -18.38 12.05
CA GLY A 29 30.28 -18.93 13.21
C GLY A 29 31.19 -17.92 13.94
N MET A 30 31.58 -18.23 15.15
CA MET A 30 32.61 -17.50 15.90
C MET A 30 33.71 -18.47 16.35
N ALA A 31 34.94 -17.99 16.35
CA ALA A 31 36.10 -18.74 16.86
C ALA A 31 37.09 -17.81 17.53
N ASP A 32 37.78 -18.34 18.53
CA ASP A 32 38.90 -17.66 19.16
C ASP A 32 40.22 -18.11 18.53
N VAL A 33 41.16 -17.21 18.36
CA VAL A 33 42.50 -17.54 17.89
C VAL A 33 43.41 -17.73 19.08
N LYS A 34 43.84 -18.98 19.33
CA LYS A 34 44.68 -19.34 20.47
C LYS A 34 45.95 -18.50 20.49
N GLY A 35 46.24 -17.85 21.64
CA GLY A 35 47.44 -17.04 21.84
C GLY A 35 47.35 -15.60 21.28
N THR A 36 46.20 -15.15 20.82
CA THR A 36 45.95 -13.77 20.41
C THR A 36 44.65 -13.26 21.04
N PRO A 37 44.44 -11.92 21.13
CA PRO A 37 43.19 -11.35 21.58
C PRO A 37 42.10 -11.36 20.49
N ASN A 38 42.37 -11.94 19.33
CA ASN A 38 41.48 -11.84 18.18
C ASN A 38 40.30 -12.78 18.25
N VAL A 39 39.12 -12.27 17.93
CA VAL A 39 37.90 -13.04 17.74
C VAL A 39 37.59 -13.05 16.23
N LEU A 40 37.25 -14.20 15.71
CA LEU A 40 36.90 -14.41 14.31
C LEU A 40 35.40 -14.56 14.15
N ILE A 41 34.85 -13.86 13.18
CA ILE A 41 33.54 -14.18 12.61
C ILE A 41 33.76 -14.89 11.28
N THR A 42 33.20 -16.07 11.13
CA THR A 42 33.34 -16.92 9.95
C THR A 42 32.03 -16.99 9.19
N PHE A 43 32.12 -16.98 7.87
CA PHE A 43 31.02 -17.23 6.96
C PHE A 43 31.39 -18.43 6.11
N SER A 44 30.58 -19.47 6.16
CA SER A 44 30.88 -20.75 5.51
C SER A 44 29.67 -21.17 4.65
N ASP A 45 29.94 -21.68 3.46
CA ASP A 45 28.90 -22.32 2.66
C ASP A 45 28.46 -23.63 3.33
N ILE A 46 27.16 -23.88 3.35
CA ILE A 46 26.53 -25.09 3.88
C ILE A 46 25.43 -25.55 2.94
N PRO A 47 24.95 -26.80 3.02
CA PRO A 47 23.70 -27.18 2.39
C PRO A 47 22.54 -26.31 2.87
N GLN A 48 21.62 -25.97 1.98
CA GLN A 48 20.49 -25.10 2.30
C GLN A 48 19.68 -25.65 3.48
N GLN A 49 19.47 -24.81 4.48
CA GLN A 49 18.73 -25.11 5.71
C GLN A 49 17.81 -23.93 6.08
N GLU A 50 16.95 -24.14 7.06
CA GLU A 50 16.12 -23.07 7.62
C GLU A 50 17.02 -22.01 8.29
N ILE A 51 16.73 -20.74 8.03
CA ILE A 51 17.48 -19.61 8.61
C ILE A 51 17.35 -19.64 10.13
N GLY A 52 18.52 -19.64 10.81
CA GLY A 52 18.60 -19.71 12.27
C GLY A 52 18.71 -21.14 12.82
N SER A 53 18.77 -22.17 11.98
CA SER A 53 19.08 -23.54 12.42
C SER A 53 20.53 -23.68 12.90
N ASN A 54 20.77 -24.65 13.81
CA ASN A 54 22.12 -24.99 14.26
C ASN A 54 22.84 -25.77 13.15
N VAL A 55 24.08 -25.34 12.86
CA VAL A 55 24.95 -25.97 11.85
C VAL A 55 26.08 -26.71 12.54
N GLU A 56 26.30 -27.96 12.16
CA GLU A 56 27.45 -28.74 12.61
C GLU A 56 28.68 -28.51 11.68
N ASN A 57 29.88 -28.62 12.25
CA ASN A 57 31.12 -28.43 11.46
C ASN A 57 31.23 -29.33 10.23
N LYS A 58 30.60 -30.52 10.27
CA LYS A 58 30.58 -31.45 9.11
C LYS A 58 29.79 -30.93 7.92
N ASP A 59 28.90 -29.94 8.12
CA ASP A 59 28.05 -29.39 7.07
C ASP A 59 28.73 -28.22 6.32
N VAL A 60 29.91 -27.79 6.80
CA VAL A 60 30.67 -26.69 6.15
C VAL A 60 31.30 -27.16 4.84
N ILE A 61 31.04 -26.42 3.78
CA ILE A 61 31.56 -26.68 2.44
C ILE A 61 32.61 -25.63 2.10
N GLY A 62 33.80 -26.07 1.69
CA GLY A 62 34.87 -25.19 1.21
C GLY A 62 35.58 -24.38 2.32
N THR A 63 36.27 -23.33 1.92
CA THR A 63 37.02 -22.47 2.83
C THR A 63 36.17 -21.29 3.27
N PRO A 64 35.99 -21.08 4.58
CA PRO A 64 35.18 -19.97 5.08
C PRO A 64 35.84 -18.61 4.81
N VAL A 65 35.01 -17.58 4.61
CA VAL A 65 35.46 -16.19 4.68
C VAL A 65 35.53 -15.80 6.15
N VAL A 66 36.65 -15.20 6.54
CA VAL A 66 36.91 -14.88 7.95
C VAL A 66 37.13 -13.39 8.12
N ILE A 67 36.44 -12.79 9.11
CA ILE A 67 36.68 -11.42 9.56
C ILE A 67 37.29 -11.50 10.95
N SER A 68 38.50 -10.94 11.15
CA SER A 68 39.18 -10.88 12.41
C SER A 68 38.98 -9.53 13.09
N PHE A 69 38.71 -9.58 14.39
CA PHE A 69 38.61 -8.41 15.28
C PHE A 69 39.61 -8.50 16.40
N ASP A 70 40.37 -7.44 16.59
CA ASP A 70 41.38 -7.29 17.62
C ASP A 70 40.96 -6.40 18.79
N SER A 71 39.80 -5.73 18.65
CA SER A 71 39.29 -4.82 19.67
C SER A 71 37.75 -4.83 19.74
N VAL A 72 37.24 -4.50 20.92
CA VAL A 72 35.80 -4.35 21.18
C VAL A 72 35.22 -3.20 20.32
N GLU A 73 36.03 -2.17 20.11
CA GLU A 73 35.63 -0.98 19.33
C GLU A 73 35.34 -1.33 17.88
N SER A 74 36.14 -2.18 17.24
CA SER A 74 35.93 -2.64 15.86
C SER A 74 34.65 -3.47 15.74
N ILE A 75 34.32 -4.30 16.74
CA ILE A 75 33.04 -5.03 16.81
C ILE A 75 31.86 -4.06 16.96
N LYS A 76 31.98 -3.02 17.80
CA LYS A 76 30.93 -1.99 17.96
C LYS A 76 30.65 -1.26 16.65
N VAL A 77 31.68 -0.98 15.85
CA VAL A 77 31.51 -0.39 14.52
C VAL A 77 30.71 -1.31 13.60
N LEU A 78 31.06 -2.61 13.54
CA LEU A 78 30.31 -3.59 12.77
C LEU A 78 28.84 -3.65 13.22
N ASN A 79 28.61 -3.75 14.55
CA ASN A 79 27.27 -3.80 15.11
C ASN A 79 26.43 -2.57 14.71
N LYS A 80 27.03 -1.37 14.72
CA LYS A 80 26.35 -0.15 14.24
C LYS A 80 25.88 -0.28 12.79
N PHE A 81 26.71 -0.81 11.90
CA PHE A 81 26.32 -1.01 10.50
C PHE A 81 25.26 -2.11 10.36
N VAL A 82 25.35 -3.19 11.13
CA VAL A 82 24.32 -4.24 11.16
C VAL A 82 22.97 -3.66 11.61
N GLN A 83 22.94 -2.83 12.64
CA GLN A 83 21.71 -2.17 13.11
C GLN A 83 21.12 -1.24 12.02
N VAL A 84 21.97 -0.48 11.32
CA VAL A 84 21.52 0.36 10.20
C VAL A 84 20.95 -0.50 9.07
N ALA A 85 21.59 -1.61 8.73
CA ALA A 85 21.11 -2.55 7.71
C ALA A 85 19.75 -3.18 8.10
N MET A 86 19.61 -3.63 9.36
CA MET A 86 18.35 -4.17 9.90
C MET A 86 17.22 -3.16 9.80
N ASN A 87 17.47 -1.90 10.17
CA ASN A 87 16.47 -0.84 10.08
C ASN A 87 16.06 -0.55 8.61
N LYS A 88 17.02 -0.62 7.68
CA LYS A 88 16.72 -0.47 6.24
C LYS A 88 15.90 -1.64 5.70
N LEU A 89 16.21 -2.88 6.11
CA LEU A 89 15.45 -4.06 5.70
C LEU A 89 14.01 -4.01 6.24
N LYS A 90 13.84 -3.71 7.54
CA LYS A 90 12.51 -3.53 8.13
C LYS A 90 11.67 -2.51 7.37
N LYS A 91 12.26 -1.34 7.04
CA LYS A 91 11.54 -0.33 6.23
C LYS A 91 11.16 -0.83 4.85
N LYS A 92 12.02 -1.63 4.19
CA LYS A 92 11.69 -2.23 2.88
C LYS A 92 10.57 -3.27 2.99
N GLU A 93 10.59 -4.10 4.03
CA GLU A 93 9.53 -5.08 4.30
C GLU A 93 8.20 -4.40 4.62
N GLU A 94 8.22 -3.34 5.43
CA GLU A 94 7.03 -2.53 5.74
C GLU A 94 6.49 -1.85 4.47
N ALA A 95 7.36 -1.28 3.63
CA ALA A 95 6.97 -0.70 2.35
C ALA A 95 6.35 -1.74 1.41
N ALA A 96 6.97 -2.92 1.27
CA ALA A 96 6.43 -4.00 0.45
C ALA A 96 5.07 -4.53 0.97
N LYS A 97 4.92 -4.65 2.29
CA LYS A 97 3.63 -5.00 2.90
C LYS A 97 2.57 -3.95 2.63
N ARG A 98 2.95 -2.67 2.69
CA ARG A 98 2.04 -1.56 2.42
C ARG A 98 1.63 -1.50 0.95
N GLU A 99 2.56 -1.74 0.02
CA GLU A 99 2.28 -1.78 -1.42
C GLU A 99 1.32 -2.93 -1.80
N ALA A 100 1.30 -4.02 -1.02
CA ALA A 100 0.38 -5.13 -1.21
C ALA A 100 -1.04 -4.86 -0.67
N LEU A 101 -1.24 -3.76 0.09
CA LEU A 101 -2.57 -3.38 0.59
C LEU A 101 -3.43 -2.78 -0.53
N PRO A 102 -4.76 -2.82 -0.39
CA PRO A 102 -5.64 -2.17 -1.35
C PRO A 102 -5.42 -0.65 -1.41
N HIS A 103 -5.15 -0.16 -2.62
CA HIS A 103 -5.01 1.25 -2.95
C HIS A 103 -6.29 1.75 -3.61
N PHE A 104 -6.66 2.99 -3.32
CA PHE A 104 -7.86 3.63 -3.87
C PHE A 104 -7.55 5.08 -4.22
N VAL A 105 -8.13 5.55 -5.30
CA VAL A 105 -8.18 6.98 -5.63
C VAL A 105 -9.51 7.54 -5.13
N VAL A 106 -9.46 8.40 -4.12
CA VAL A 106 -10.64 8.99 -3.48
C VAL A 106 -10.62 10.51 -3.58
N LYS A 107 -11.80 11.13 -3.46
CA LYS A 107 -11.86 12.59 -3.37
C LYS A 107 -11.22 13.07 -2.07
N THR A 108 -10.36 14.07 -2.15
CA THR A 108 -9.62 14.62 -0.99
C THR A 108 -10.56 15.07 0.12
N GLU A 109 -11.72 15.61 -0.24
CA GLU A 109 -12.74 16.07 0.72
C GLU A 109 -13.47 14.94 1.46
N SER A 110 -13.44 13.70 0.94
CA SER A 110 -14.06 12.54 1.59
C SER A 110 -13.24 12.01 2.79
N ILE A 111 -11.99 12.46 2.93
CA ILE A 111 -11.12 12.03 4.04
C ILE A 111 -11.48 12.76 5.32
N MET A 112 -11.85 12.01 6.34
CA MET A 112 -12.16 12.54 7.68
C MET A 112 -10.88 12.68 8.50
N ILE A 113 -10.66 13.89 9.03
CA ILE A 113 -9.49 14.20 9.85
C ILE A 113 -9.88 14.15 11.33
N PRO A 114 -9.30 13.19 12.11
CA PRO A 114 -9.50 13.15 13.56
C PRO A 114 -9.04 14.43 14.25
N SER A 115 -9.68 14.78 15.36
CA SER A 115 -9.31 15.95 16.18
C SER A 115 -7.86 15.89 16.67
N SER A 116 -7.35 14.68 16.94
CA SER A 116 -5.96 14.45 17.31
C SER A 116 -4.97 15.03 16.31
N PHE A 117 -5.21 14.86 14.99
CA PHE A 117 -4.36 15.45 13.96
C PHE A 117 -4.55 16.96 13.84
N LYS A 118 -5.77 17.48 13.98
CA LYS A 118 -6.05 18.92 13.90
C LYS A 118 -5.37 19.71 15.00
N CYS A 119 -5.14 19.09 16.15
CA CYS A 119 -4.46 19.69 17.29
C CYS A 119 -2.93 19.54 17.25
N THR A 120 -2.37 18.78 16.30
CA THR A 120 -0.92 18.63 16.14
C THR A 120 -0.35 19.77 15.30
N ASN A 121 0.87 20.20 15.64
CA ASN A 121 1.66 21.07 14.78
C ASN A 121 2.63 20.19 13.97
N PRO A 122 2.37 19.97 12.67
CA PRO A 122 3.22 19.10 11.86
C PRO A 122 4.64 19.66 11.75
N ASN A 123 5.63 18.77 11.66
CA ASN A 123 7.03 19.15 11.46
C ASN A 123 7.18 19.91 10.13
N ALA A 124 7.70 21.15 10.22
CA ALA A 124 7.88 22.03 9.06
C ALA A 124 8.80 21.41 7.98
N GLU A 125 9.87 20.72 8.37
CA GLU A 125 10.78 20.05 7.43
C GLU A 125 10.05 18.95 6.62
N LYS A 126 9.17 18.19 7.28
CA LYS A 126 8.36 17.17 6.58
C LYS A 126 7.39 17.82 5.59
N ILE A 127 6.76 18.94 5.96
CA ILE A 127 5.88 19.68 5.04
C ILE A 127 6.68 20.16 3.84
N MET A 128 7.84 20.78 4.06
CA MET A 128 8.70 21.30 2.99
C MET A 128 9.17 20.18 2.06
N SER A 129 9.62 19.05 2.60
CA SER A 129 10.06 17.90 1.81
C SER A 129 8.92 17.32 0.96
N CYS A 130 7.73 17.16 1.54
CA CYS A 130 6.56 16.65 0.83
C CYS A 130 6.10 17.65 -0.26
N GLN A 131 6.10 18.95 0.02
CA GLN A 131 5.76 19.99 -0.95
C GLN A 131 6.80 20.06 -2.08
N GLN A 132 8.08 19.96 -1.77
CA GLN A 132 9.14 19.92 -2.78
C GLN A 132 8.96 18.71 -3.70
N TYR A 133 8.74 17.52 -3.13
CA TYR A 133 8.49 16.31 -3.93
C TYR A 133 7.28 16.50 -4.85
N PHE A 134 6.19 17.08 -4.33
CA PHE A 134 5.00 17.38 -5.13
C PHE A 134 5.31 18.36 -6.28
N ASN A 135 6.05 19.43 -6.02
CA ASN A 135 6.43 20.41 -7.03
C ASN A 135 7.27 19.79 -8.16
N GLU A 136 8.13 18.81 -7.83
CA GLU A 136 9.01 18.14 -8.78
C GLU A 136 8.29 17.04 -9.57
N ASN A 137 7.30 16.35 -8.97
CA ASN A 137 6.71 15.14 -9.53
C ASN A 137 5.22 15.26 -9.88
N GLY A 138 4.53 16.33 -9.47
CA GLY A 138 3.10 16.54 -9.68
C GLY A 138 2.18 15.60 -8.91
N LYS A 139 2.71 14.81 -7.97
CA LYS A 139 1.97 13.85 -7.13
C LYS A 139 2.57 13.78 -5.73
N LEU A 140 1.82 13.23 -4.79
CA LEU A 140 2.33 12.95 -3.43
C LEU A 140 3.41 11.86 -3.48
N ASP A 141 4.32 11.89 -2.51
CA ASP A 141 5.42 10.94 -2.37
C ASP A 141 4.94 9.51 -2.05
N GLU A 142 3.86 9.41 -1.28
CA GLU A 142 3.19 8.15 -0.92
C GLU A 142 1.68 8.37 -0.75
N ALA A 143 0.92 7.28 -0.77
CA ALA A 143 -0.50 7.28 -0.47
C ALA A 143 -0.78 7.65 1.01
N ILE A 144 -1.98 8.14 1.30
CA ILE A 144 -2.45 8.49 2.63
C ILE A 144 -3.12 7.28 3.27
N ASP A 145 -2.80 6.94 4.52
CA ASP A 145 -3.42 5.81 5.20
C ASP A 145 -4.75 6.21 5.85
N VAL A 146 -5.78 5.40 5.60
CA VAL A 146 -7.12 5.62 6.14
C VAL A 146 -7.73 4.33 6.67
N THR A 147 -8.72 4.48 7.57
CA THR A 147 -9.59 3.37 7.97
C THR A 147 -10.57 3.02 6.85
N SER A 148 -11.35 1.94 7.04
CA SER A 148 -12.44 1.60 6.11
C SER A 148 -13.52 2.68 6.00
N THR A 149 -13.62 3.59 6.97
CA THR A 149 -14.54 4.73 6.95
C THR A 149 -13.88 6.03 6.48
N LEU A 150 -12.74 5.96 5.80
CA LEU A 150 -11.96 7.11 5.31
C LEU A 150 -11.45 8.04 6.42
N THR A 151 -11.33 7.57 7.64
CA THR A 151 -10.70 8.35 8.72
C THR A 151 -9.20 8.23 8.61
N LEU A 152 -8.50 9.38 8.55
CA LEU A 152 -7.06 9.45 8.45
C LEU A 152 -6.37 8.74 9.63
N THR A 153 -5.43 7.86 9.33
CA THR A 153 -4.60 7.15 10.32
C THR A 153 -3.12 7.54 10.24
N ASP A 154 -2.62 7.79 9.03
CA ASP A 154 -1.27 8.34 8.78
C ASP A 154 -1.25 9.18 7.49
N GLY A 155 -0.16 9.96 7.29
CA GLY A 155 0.01 10.80 6.11
C GLY A 155 -0.65 12.19 6.25
N TYR A 156 -0.82 12.71 7.47
CA TYR A 156 -1.44 14.02 7.69
C TYR A 156 -0.71 15.16 6.94
N VAL A 157 0.61 15.14 6.86
CA VAL A 157 1.38 16.12 6.08
C VAL A 157 1.02 16.04 4.60
N ARG A 158 0.91 14.84 4.03
CA ARG A 158 0.49 14.61 2.64
C ARG A 158 -0.91 15.16 2.37
N TYR A 159 -1.83 14.92 3.31
CA TYR A 159 -3.17 15.49 3.25
C TYR A 159 -3.15 17.02 3.23
N LEU A 160 -2.33 17.67 4.08
CA LEU A 160 -2.19 19.12 4.09
C LEU A 160 -1.61 19.66 2.78
N VAL A 161 -0.58 19.01 2.23
CA VAL A 161 -0.01 19.34 0.92
C VAL A 161 -1.05 19.18 -0.19
N ALA A 162 -1.83 18.10 -0.17
CA ALA A 162 -2.93 17.89 -1.12
C ALA A 162 -3.98 19.01 -1.05
N LYS A 163 -4.40 19.39 0.15
CA LYS A 163 -5.36 20.50 0.35
C LYS A 163 -4.80 21.84 -0.09
N TYR A 164 -3.55 22.13 0.23
CA TYR A 164 -2.88 23.38 -0.16
C TYR A 164 -2.82 23.52 -1.69
N ASN A 165 -2.48 22.41 -2.38
CA ASN A 165 -2.38 22.38 -3.84
C ASN A 165 -3.73 22.10 -4.53
N LYS A 166 -4.84 22.08 -3.78
CA LYS A 166 -6.21 21.90 -4.28
C LYS A 166 -6.39 20.61 -5.11
N LEU A 167 -5.73 19.53 -4.69
CA LEU A 167 -5.93 18.24 -5.33
C LEU A 167 -7.35 17.75 -5.08
N GLU A 168 -8.11 17.55 -6.15
CA GLU A 168 -9.47 17.02 -6.05
C GLU A 168 -9.47 15.57 -5.57
N LYS A 169 -8.44 14.80 -5.95
CA LYS A 169 -8.30 13.38 -5.67
C LYS A 169 -6.91 13.08 -5.14
N VAL A 170 -6.85 12.09 -4.27
CA VAL A 170 -5.61 11.57 -3.71
C VAL A 170 -5.64 10.05 -3.64
N GLU A 171 -4.48 9.45 -3.69
CA GLU A 171 -4.31 8.03 -3.45
C GLU A 171 -4.31 7.75 -1.94
N VAL A 172 -5.10 6.74 -1.53
CA VAL A 172 -5.17 6.28 -0.14
C VAL A 172 -4.95 4.77 -0.06
N VAL A 173 -4.43 4.33 1.07
CA VAL A 173 -4.34 2.91 1.44
C VAL A 173 -5.37 2.62 2.53
N ALA A 174 -6.21 1.63 2.30
CA ALA A 174 -7.19 1.14 3.27
C ALA A 174 -7.07 -0.37 3.41
N ALA A 175 -6.37 -0.84 4.44
CA ALA A 175 -6.02 -2.26 4.62
C ALA A 175 -7.25 -3.20 4.60
N ASN A 176 -8.39 -2.71 5.06
CA ASN A 176 -9.65 -3.48 5.11
C ASN A 176 -10.64 -3.10 4.00
N GLY A 177 -10.18 -2.37 2.96
CA GLY A 177 -11.08 -1.78 1.98
C GLY A 177 -11.84 -0.56 2.51
N ILE A 178 -12.76 -0.01 1.72
CA ILE A 178 -13.56 1.17 2.07
C ILE A 178 -15.03 0.75 2.20
N ASP A 179 -15.65 1.08 3.32
CA ASP A 179 -17.03 0.77 3.63
C ASP A 179 -17.94 1.98 3.36
N ILE A 180 -18.92 1.83 2.47
CA ILE A 180 -19.92 2.87 2.20
C ILE A 180 -21.32 2.33 2.54
N LYS A 181 -22.06 3.06 3.36
CA LYS A 181 -23.47 2.74 3.65
C LYS A 181 -24.37 3.23 2.51
N ILE A 182 -24.98 2.30 1.80
CA ILE A 182 -25.87 2.54 0.66
C ILE A 182 -27.23 1.92 0.99
N GLY A 183 -28.28 2.75 1.09
CA GLY A 183 -29.53 2.29 1.65
C GLY A 183 -29.34 1.72 3.05
N ASN A 184 -29.82 0.50 3.27
CA ASN A 184 -29.68 -0.24 4.53
C ASN A 184 -28.47 -1.18 4.57
N GLN A 185 -27.66 -1.23 3.51
CA GLN A 185 -26.50 -2.12 3.39
C GLN A 185 -25.20 -1.35 3.54
N VAL A 186 -24.17 -2.03 4.06
CA VAL A 186 -22.79 -1.55 4.02
C VAL A 186 -22.06 -2.33 2.94
N ILE A 187 -21.63 -1.63 1.90
CA ILE A 187 -20.87 -2.20 0.80
C ILE A 187 -19.39 -1.97 1.05
N LYS A 188 -18.63 -3.06 1.05
CA LYS A 188 -17.17 -3.01 1.16
C LYS A 188 -16.54 -2.96 -0.22
N PHE A 189 -15.87 -1.86 -0.52
CA PHE A 189 -15.06 -1.69 -1.72
C PHE A 189 -13.64 -2.20 -1.46
N THR A 190 -13.16 -3.07 -2.33
CA THR A 190 -11.83 -3.70 -2.25
C THR A 190 -10.90 -3.28 -3.39
N SER A 191 -11.41 -2.47 -4.32
CA SER A 191 -10.70 -1.95 -5.49
C SER A 191 -11.33 -0.63 -5.90
N ASP A 192 -10.59 0.22 -6.60
CA ASP A 192 -11.07 1.44 -7.24
C ASP A 192 -11.72 1.19 -8.62
N ASP A 193 -11.61 -0.03 -9.18
CA ASP A 193 -12.41 -0.45 -10.34
C ASP A 193 -13.87 -0.68 -9.90
N ILE A 194 -14.65 0.40 -9.96
CA ILE A 194 -16.06 0.42 -9.57
C ILE A 194 -16.90 0.62 -10.81
N ARG A 195 -17.78 -0.35 -11.07
CA ARG A 195 -18.76 -0.27 -12.15
C ARG A 195 -20.16 -0.17 -11.56
N LEU A 196 -20.83 0.91 -11.92
CA LEU A 196 -22.20 1.17 -11.49
C LEU A 196 -23.13 1.02 -12.70
N SER A 197 -24.25 0.35 -12.50
CA SER A 197 -25.33 0.30 -13.48
C SER A 197 -26.68 0.36 -12.77
N TYR A 198 -27.66 0.94 -13.45
CA TYR A 198 -29.04 1.04 -12.97
C TYR A 198 -29.98 0.46 -14.01
N GLY A 199 -30.88 -0.39 -13.58
CA GLY A 199 -31.80 -1.05 -14.49
C GLY A 199 -32.92 -1.78 -13.78
N LEU A 200 -33.88 -2.25 -14.61
CA LEU A 200 -35.00 -3.05 -14.17
C LEU A 200 -34.54 -4.50 -13.96
N GLY A 201 -34.73 -5.02 -12.76
CA GLY A 201 -34.52 -6.42 -12.41
C GLY A 201 -35.82 -7.07 -11.95
N LYS A 202 -35.74 -8.36 -11.67
CA LYS A 202 -36.83 -9.13 -11.10
C LYS A 202 -36.42 -9.49 -9.67
N ASP A 203 -37.29 -9.21 -8.71
CA ASP A 203 -37.12 -9.60 -7.33
C ASP A 203 -37.22 -11.13 -7.23
N ASP A 204 -36.19 -11.77 -6.67
CA ASP A 204 -36.10 -13.22 -6.62
C ASP A 204 -37.15 -13.87 -5.70
N GLU A 205 -37.63 -13.14 -4.67
CA GLU A 205 -38.59 -13.64 -3.71
C GLU A 205 -40.03 -13.44 -4.18
N THR A 206 -40.35 -12.26 -4.71
CA THR A 206 -41.71 -11.88 -5.07
C THR A 206 -42.03 -12.02 -6.55
N GLY A 207 -40.99 -12.08 -7.40
CA GLY A 207 -41.12 -12.09 -8.84
C GLY A 207 -41.50 -10.75 -9.45
N GLU A 208 -41.65 -9.69 -8.63
CA GLU A 208 -41.97 -8.36 -9.06
C GLU A 208 -40.82 -7.68 -9.78
N LYS A 209 -41.15 -6.81 -10.74
CA LYS A 209 -40.13 -5.98 -11.41
C LYS A 209 -39.82 -4.77 -10.55
N LYS A 210 -38.54 -4.65 -10.13
CA LYS A 210 -38.01 -3.52 -9.37
C LYS A 210 -36.78 -2.94 -10.02
N PHE A 211 -36.50 -1.67 -9.76
CA PHE A 211 -35.24 -1.06 -10.17
C PHE A 211 -34.15 -1.34 -9.16
N TYR A 212 -32.95 -1.64 -9.67
CA TYR A 212 -31.77 -1.94 -8.86
C TYR A 212 -30.61 -1.08 -9.29
N LEU A 213 -29.86 -0.55 -8.29
CA LEU A 213 -28.52 -0.11 -8.46
C LEU A 213 -27.60 -1.33 -8.35
N SER A 214 -26.95 -1.71 -9.44
CA SER A 214 -25.95 -2.77 -9.46
C SER A 214 -24.57 -2.17 -9.33
N ILE A 215 -23.81 -2.69 -8.39
CA ILE A 215 -22.43 -2.27 -8.09
C ILE A 215 -21.54 -3.48 -8.30
N ILE A 216 -20.53 -3.36 -9.16
CA ILE A 216 -19.50 -4.38 -9.33
C ILE A 216 -18.18 -3.81 -8.81
N ASN A 217 -17.58 -4.50 -7.87
CA ASN A 217 -16.28 -4.14 -7.31
C ASN A 217 -15.52 -5.37 -6.82
N GLY A 218 -14.24 -5.48 -7.16
CA GLY A 218 -13.40 -6.60 -6.76
C GLY A 218 -13.96 -7.97 -7.17
N GLY A 219 -14.63 -8.07 -8.32
CA GLY A 219 -15.27 -9.29 -8.80
C GLY A 219 -16.60 -9.66 -8.10
N LYS A 220 -17.05 -8.86 -7.13
CA LYS A 220 -18.35 -9.04 -6.46
C LYS A 220 -19.40 -8.12 -7.07
N ARG A 221 -20.63 -8.62 -7.16
CA ARG A 221 -21.79 -7.87 -7.58
C ARG A 221 -22.75 -7.68 -6.41
N TYR A 222 -23.19 -6.45 -6.22
CA TYR A 222 -24.21 -6.07 -5.24
C TYR A 222 -25.40 -5.48 -5.99
N GLU A 223 -26.60 -5.89 -5.64
CA GLU A 223 -27.84 -5.37 -6.21
C GLU A 223 -28.68 -4.75 -5.08
N ILE A 224 -28.90 -3.46 -5.18
CA ILE A 224 -29.60 -2.68 -4.16
C ILE A 224 -30.87 -2.15 -4.79
N PRO A 225 -32.04 -2.57 -4.28
CA PRO A 225 -33.30 -2.07 -4.81
C PRO A 225 -33.40 -0.57 -4.53
N ALA A 226 -33.96 0.18 -5.49
CA ALA A 226 -34.29 1.59 -5.36
C ALA A 226 -35.79 1.76 -5.62
N GLU A 227 -36.48 2.42 -4.71
CA GLU A 227 -37.92 2.64 -4.85
C GLU A 227 -38.25 3.63 -5.98
N ASP A 228 -37.36 4.62 -6.15
CA ASP A 228 -37.50 5.62 -7.18
C ASP A 228 -36.14 6.19 -7.67
N ASN A 229 -36.20 7.09 -8.64
CA ASN A 229 -35.02 7.76 -9.21
C ASN A 229 -34.31 8.70 -8.22
N VAL A 230 -35.00 9.19 -7.20
CA VAL A 230 -34.42 10.09 -6.18
C VAL A 230 -33.54 9.27 -5.25
N GLU A 231 -34.06 8.10 -4.82
CA GLU A 231 -33.30 7.17 -4.00
C GLU A 231 -32.08 6.62 -4.76
N ALA A 232 -32.28 6.20 -6.02
CA ALA A 232 -31.18 5.74 -6.87
C ALA A 232 -30.08 6.82 -7.01
N ALA A 233 -30.46 8.06 -7.30
CA ALA A 233 -29.51 9.17 -7.41
C ALA A 233 -28.76 9.43 -6.09
N THR A 234 -29.47 9.31 -4.96
CA THR A 234 -28.87 9.45 -3.63
C THR A 234 -27.83 8.36 -3.34
N MET A 235 -28.13 7.11 -3.71
CA MET A 235 -27.22 5.98 -3.57
C MET A 235 -25.97 6.17 -4.43
N VAL A 236 -26.14 6.54 -5.69
CA VAL A 236 -25.03 6.82 -6.62
C VAL A 236 -24.16 7.97 -6.10
N LYS A 237 -24.79 9.05 -5.62
CA LYS A 237 -24.09 10.21 -5.06
C LYS A 237 -23.21 9.85 -3.86
N LYS A 238 -23.62 8.92 -3.01
CA LYS A 238 -22.79 8.43 -1.89
C LYS A 238 -21.50 7.78 -2.37
N ILE A 239 -21.55 7.03 -3.47
CA ILE A 239 -20.37 6.38 -4.06
C ILE A 239 -19.50 7.42 -4.75
N THR A 240 -20.09 8.29 -5.57
CA THR A 240 -19.35 9.28 -6.37
C THR A 240 -18.83 10.45 -5.53
N ASN A 241 -19.31 10.63 -4.31
CA ASN A 241 -18.69 11.55 -3.34
C ASN A 241 -17.35 11.04 -2.81
N VAL A 242 -17.09 9.74 -2.89
CA VAL A 242 -15.84 9.10 -2.47
C VAL A 242 -14.96 8.81 -3.67
N PHE A 243 -15.50 8.13 -4.67
CA PHE A 243 -14.78 7.63 -5.82
C PHE A 243 -15.13 8.39 -7.11
N ASP A 244 -14.23 8.35 -8.06
CA ASP A 244 -14.50 8.82 -9.43
C ASP A 244 -15.18 7.71 -10.25
N ALA A 245 -16.36 7.31 -9.83
CA ALA A 245 -17.09 6.25 -10.50
C ALA A 245 -18.06 6.83 -11.55
N LYS A 246 -18.14 6.13 -12.69
CA LYS A 246 -19.11 6.42 -13.76
C LYS A 246 -20.29 5.44 -13.62
N ILE A 247 -21.50 5.90 -13.92
CA ILE A 247 -22.66 5.03 -13.95
C ILE A 247 -23.07 4.73 -15.40
N GLY A 248 -23.27 3.44 -15.70
CA GLY A 248 -23.95 2.99 -16.91
C GLY A 248 -25.46 2.93 -16.64
N ILE A 249 -26.25 3.60 -17.46
CA ILE A 249 -27.70 3.46 -17.41
C ILE A 249 -28.12 2.67 -18.63
N ALA A 250 -28.78 1.52 -18.41
CA ALA A 250 -29.34 0.72 -19.50
C ALA A 250 -30.31 1.58 -20.30
N ALA A 251 -30.08 1.68 -21.59
CA ALA A 251 -30.91 2.47 -22.47
C ALA A 251 -32.35 1.98 -22.41
N ILE A 252 -33.31 2.94 -22.42
CA ILE A 252 -34.72 2.76 -22.80
C ILE A 252 -35.67 2.33 -21.67
N SER A 253 -35.91 3.24 -20.74
CA SER A 253 -37.27 3.46 -20.24
C SER A 253 -37.40 4.95 -19.92
N THR A 254 -38.63 5.53 -20.08
CA THR A 254 -38.93 6.92 -19.72
C THR A 254 -38.55 7.22 -18.24
N MET A 255 -38.48 6.21 -17.37
CA MET A 255 -38.01 6.32 -15.98
C MET A 255 -36.52 6.58 -15.87
N ASN A 256 -35.69 6.10 -16.81
CA ASN A 256 -34.23 6.30 -16.78
C ASN A 256 -33.84 7.74 -17.18
N PHE A 257 -34.65 8.47 -17.92
CA PHE A 257 -34.42 9.87 -18.27
C PHE A 257 -34.37 10.74 -17.00
N GLY A 258 -35.34 10.61 -16.09
CA GLY A 258 -35.39 11.41 -14.88
C GLY A 258 -34.21 11.11 -13.94
N LEU A 259 -33.66 9.89 -13.91
CA LEU A 259 -32.44 9.58 -13.19
C LEU A 259 -31.21 10.24 -13.83
N LYS A 260 -31.09 10.15 -15.16
CA LYS A 260 -29.99 10.77 -15.90
C LYS A 260 -29.90 12.27 -15.61
N GLU A 261 -31.00 13.01 -15.80
CA GLU A 261 -31.04 14.44 -15.54
C GLU A 261 -30.57 14.78 -14.12
N ARG A 262 -31.07 14.07 -13.10
CA ARG A 262 -30.69 14.29 -11.71
C ARG A 262 -29.21 14.00 -11.43
N LEU A 263 -28.62 13.00 -12.11
CA LEU A 263 -27.20 12.67 -11.96
C LEU A 263 -26.32 13.69 -12.66
N GLU A 264 -26.70 14.15 -13.86
CA GLU A 264 -26.00 15.20 -14.61
C GLU A 264 -26.07 16.56 -13.89
N GLU A 265 -27.22 16.93 -13.33
CA GLU A 265 -27.35 18.11 -12.46
C GLU A 265 -26.45 18.02 -11.20
N ALA A 266 -26.20 16.81 -10.70
CA ALA A 266 -25.28 16.56 -9.60
C ALA A 266 -23.80 16.47 -10.06
N GLY A 267 -23.49 16.70 -11.35
CA GLY A 267 -22.14 16.64 -11.91
C GLY A 267 -21.60 15.20 -12.08
N ILE A 268 -22.48 14.19 -12.10
CA ILE A 268 -22.10 12.79 -12.25
C ILE A 268 -22.16 12.39 -13.72
N THR A 269 -21.07 11.86 -14.24
CA THR A 269 -20.98 11.40 -15.64
C THR A 269 -21.81 10.14 -15.84
N VAL A 270 -22.78 10.21 -16.74
CA VAL A 270 -23.62 9.08 -17.15
C VAL A 270 -23.15 8.55 -18.50
N ALA A 271 -22.89 7.25 -18.58
CA ALA A 271 -22.63 6.54 -19.83
C ALA A 271 -23.84 5.68 -20.20
N TYR A 272 -24.17 5.58 -21.47
CA TYR A 272 -25.14 4.59 -21.95
C TYR A 272 -24.44 3.22 -22.03
N ALA A 273 -25.03 2.20 -21.42
CA ALA A 273 -24.58 0.82 -21.47
C ALA A 273 -25.20 0.11 -22.69
#